data_b56adbfeefa45e9a77631b3ce44a1c00
#
_entry.id   b56adbfeefa45e9a77631b3ce44a1c00
#
_cell.length_a   1.000
_cell.length_b   1.000
_cell.length_c   1.000
_cell.angle_alpha   90.00
_cell.angle_beta   90.00
_cell.angle_gamma   90.00
#
_symmetry.space_group_name_H-M   'P 1'
#
loop_
_entity.id
_entity.type
_entity.pdbx_description
1 polymer ?
#
loop_
_entity_poly.entity_id
_entity_poly.type
_entity_poly.pdbx_seq_one_letter_code
_entity_poly.pdbx_strand_id
1 'polypeptide(L)'
;KVNKEYSAALDLIQHCLAINPTGSAALYEISQYYLFLKQVPQGQEALEKAVAYAPDNYWYSQALASLYQQQDQKEKAIGILEKMATRFPAKQDPLFNLLDLYNQKEDYGKVISTLNRIEEKMGKNEQITMEKFRIYLQMKDDKKAFEEIESLVNEYPMDYRYQVILGDVYMQNGKKQEAYDTYKKVLAAEPDNPMALFSLASYYEQTGQKELFEQQMDTLLLNRKVPSDTKVNVMRQFIVQSEQEGKDSTQVIGLFDRMMQMDMDDAQIPMLYAQYLLSKGMEAQSIPVLEQVVQIDPTNKAARMTLLGSAIRKNDYEQVIKICEPGIEATPDALEFYFYLAIAYNQAERWDDVLEVSLKALEHVTPESDKQMVSDFYTITGDVYHTKKLMKEAYAAYDSALVYNPSNIGALNNYAYYLSVERRDLDKAEEMSYKTVKAAPSNATYLDTYAWILFEKGNYAEARIYIDDAIKNTKPEEESSVVFEHCGDIYFMTGDVEGALKYWKKALELGTESKTLKQKIEKKKYIAE
;
A
#
# COMPACT_ATOMS: atom_id res chain seq x y z
N LYS A 1 -16.97 1.14 -41.77
CA LYS A 1 -16.19 1.23 -40.49
C LYS A 1 -15.24 2.44 -40.47
N VAL A 2 -14.54 2.71 -41.59
CA VAL A 2 -13.56 3.80 -41.64
C VAL A 2 -14.17 5.18 -41.34
N ASN A 3 -15.42 5.39 -41.81
CA ASN A 3 -16.15 6.67 -41.63
C ASN A 3 -17.09 6.69 -40.42
N LYS A 4 -17.04 5.67 -39.54
CA LYS A 4 -17.98 5.49 -38.40
C LYS A 4 -19.46 5.37 -38.80
N GLU A 5 -19.76 5.01 -40.05
CA GLU A 5 -21.12 4.74 -40.56
C GLU A 5 -21.55 3.31 -40.23
N TYR A 6 -21.73 3.02 -38.93
CA TYR A 6 -21.98 1.67 -38.44
C TYR A 6 -23.31 1.07 -38.94
N SER A 7 -24.36 1.88 -39.11
CA SER A 7 -25.68 1.39 -39.62
C SER A 7 -25.59 0.95 -41.06
N ALA A 8 -24.99 1.76 -41.93
CA ALA A 8 -24.82 1.41 -43.34
C ALA A 8 -23.92 0.17 -43.53
N ALA A 9 -22.91 0.00 -42.72
CA ALA A 9 -22.06 -1.20 -42.71
C ALA A 9 -22.88 -2.45 -42.30
N LEU A 10 -23.73 -2.33 -41.28
CA LEU A 10 -24.62 -3.44 -40.87
C LEU A 10 -25.60 -3.83 -41.96
N ASP A 11 -26.26 -2.86 -42.60
CA ASP A 11 -27.20 -3.09 -43.68
C ASP A 11 -26.55 -3.84 -44.87
N LEU A 12 -25.32 -3.44 -45.24
CA LEU A 12 -24.55 -4.12 -46.27
C LEU A 12 -24.19 -5.57 -45.89
N ILE A 13 -23.79 -5.82 -44.64
CA ILE A 13 -23.45 -7.17 -44.16
C ILE A 13 -24.72 -8.03 -44.15
N GLN A 14 -25.86 -7.50 -43.70
CA GLN A 14 -27.14 -8.21 -43.73
C GLN A 14 -27.59 -8.52 -45.16
N HIS A 15 -27.41 -7.59 -46.10
CA HIS A 15 -27.68 -7.83 -47.52
C HIS A 15 -26.78 -8.94 -48.09
N CYS A 16 -25.48 -8.95 -47.76
CA CYS A 16 -24.58 -10.04 -48.15
C CYS A 16 -25.07 -11.40 -47.62
N LEU A 17 -25.54 -11.45 -46.38
CA LEU A 17 -26.04 -12.68 -45.75
C LEU A 17 -27.41 -13.10 -46.32
N ALA A 18 -28.23 -12.15 -46.77
CA ALA A 18 -29.49 -12.46 -47.50
C ALA A 18 -29.21 -13.13 -48.84
N ILE A 19 -28.14 -12.72 -49.56
CA ILE A 19 -27.71 -13.33 -50.83
C ILE A 19 -26.98 -14.66 -50.58
N ASN A 20 -26.08 -14.70 -49.63
CA ASN A 20 -25.30 -15.89 -49.27
C ASN A 20 -25.30 -16.12 -47.74
N PRO A 21 -26.28 -16.89 -47.21
CA PRO A 21 -26.41 -17.17 -45.78
C PRO A 21 -25.21 -17.93 -45.16
N THR A 22 -24.38 -18.57 -45.98
CA THR A 22 -23.20 -19.32 -45.53
C THR A 22 -21.90 -18.54 -45.73
N GLY A 23 -21.99 -17.28 -46.11
CA GLY A 23 -20.84 -16.39 -46.32
C GLY A 23 -20.03 -16.14 -45.03
N SER A 24 -19.00 -16.93 -44.82
CA SER A 24 -18.24 -16.95 -43.57
C SER A 24 -17.62 -15.59 -43.22
N ALA A 25 -17.18 -14.83 -44.24
CA ALA A 25 -16.63 -13.47 -43.99
C ALA A 25 -17.70 -12.48 -43.49
N ALA A 26 -18.91 -12.54 -44.06
CA ALA A 26 -20.03 -11.71 -43.63
C ALA A 26 -20.52 -12.13 -42.23
N LEU A 27 -20.54 -13.44 -41.95
CA LEU A 27 -20.83 -13.96 -40.60
C LEU A 27 -19.81 -13.53 -39.55
N TYR A 28 -18.54 -13.52 -39.89
CA TYR A 28 -17.49 -13.01 -39.00
C TYR A 28 -17.67 -11.51 -38.74
N GLU A 29 -17.87 -10.72 -39.79
CA GLU A 29 -18.04 -9.26 -39.63
C GLU A 29 -19.29 -8.90 -38.81
N ILE A 30 -20.43 -9.60 -39.03
CA ILE A 30 -21.64 -9.34 -38.24
C ILE A 30 -21.45 -9.78 -36.77
N SER A 31 -20.68 -10.84 -36.53
CA SER A 31 -20.36 -11.26 -35.17
C SER A 31 -19.62 -10.16 -34.42
N GLN A 32 -18.60 -9.55 -35.04
CA GLN A 32 -17.85 -8.45 -34.46
C GLN A 32 -18.73 -7.23 -34.17
N TYR A 33 -19.72 -7.00 -35.02
CA TYR A 33 -20.68 -5.92 -34.83
C TYR A 33 -21.61 -6.18 -33.63
N TYR A 34 -22.18 -7.40 -33.52
CA TYR A 34 -22.99 -7.78 -32.38
C TYR A 34 -22.21 -7.73 -31.05
N LEU A 35 -20.97 -8.18 -31.04
CA LEU A 35 -20.11 -8.13 -29.89
C LEU A 35 -19.81 -6.67 -29.46
N PHE A 36 -19.58 -5.78 -30.42
CA PHE A 36 -19.41 -4.35 -30.16
C PHE A 36 -20.65 -3.72 -29.51
N LEU A 37 -21.87 -4.14 -29.96
CA LEU A 37 -23.15 -3.72 -29.37
C LEU A 37 -23.51 -4.45 -28.08
N LYS A 38 -22.59 -5.25 -27.51
CA LYS A 38 -22.82 -6.09 -26.33
C LYS A 38 -23.94 -7.12 -26.48
N GLN A 39 -24.32 -7.45 -27.72
CA GLN A 39 -25.28 -8.52 -28.07
C GLN A 39 -24.53 -9.85 -28.19
N VAL A 40 -23.98 -10.31 -27.04
CA VAL A 40 -23.05 -11.44 -27.00
C VAL A 40 -23.63 -12.74 -27.57
N PRO A 41 -24.89 -13.14 -27.28
CA PRO A 41 -25.44 -14.39 -27.83
C PRO A 41 -25.49 -14.39 -29.37
N GLN A 42 -25.94 -13.29 -30.00
CA GLN A 42 -26.00 -13.16 -31.45
C GLN A 42 -24.62 -13.14 -32.09
N GLY A 43 -23.67 -12.43 -31.43
CA GLY A 43 -22.27 -12.40 -31.85
C GLY A 43 -21.63 -13.78 -31.82
N GLN A 44 -21.87 -14.54 -30.77
CA GLN A 44 -21.36 -15.91 -30.61
C GLN A 44 -21.94 -16.84 -31.67
N GLU A 45 -23.27 -16.85 -31.90
CA GLU A 45 -23.92 -17.68 -32.91
C GLU A 45 -23.38 -17.41 -34.31
N ALA A 46 -23.22 -16.13 -34.67
CA ALA A 46 -22.69 -15.76 -35.98
C ALA A 46 -21.22 -16.20 -36.13
N LEU A 47 -20.40 -16.10 -35.08
CA LEU A 47 -19.01 -16.51 -35.12
C LEU A 47 -18.86 -18.04 -35.16
N GLU A 48 -19.70 -18.80 -34.46
CA GLU A 48 -19.77 -20.26 -34.53
C GLU A 48 -20.09 -20.72 -35.97
N LYS A 49 -21.06 -20.07 -36.65
CA LYS A 49 -21.37 -20.31 -38.05
C LYS A 49 -20.21 -19.96 -38.99
N ALA A 50 -19.53 -18.84 -38.76
CA ALA A 50 -18.35 -18.43 -39.53
C ALA A 50 -17.26 -19.49 -39.48
N VAL A 51 -16.96 -20.03 -38.30
CA VAL A 51 -15.99 -21.12 -38.09
C VAL A 51 -16.46 -22.42 -38.73
N ALA A 52 -17.75 -22.74 -38.64
CA ALA A 52 -18.32 -23.96 -39.24
C ALA A 52 -18.21 -23.97 -40.76
N TYR A 53 -18.47 -22.83 -41.41
CA TYR A 53 -18.39 -22.72 -42.87
C TYR A 53 -16.98 -22.46 -43.42
N ALA A 54 -16.08 -21.94 -42.60
CA ALA A 54 -14.68 -21.76 -42.99
C ALA A 54 -13.72 -22.28 -41.91
N PRO A 55 -13.67 -23.60 -41.67
CA PRO A 55 -12.88 -24.20 -40.61
C PRO A 55 -11.36 -24.07 -40.83
N ASP A 56 -10.93 -23.73 -42.06
CA ASP A 56 -9.52 -23.48 -42.40
C ASP A 56 -9.11 -22.02 -42.20
N ASN A 57 -10.02 -21.17 -41.70
CA ASN A 57 -9.65 -19.82 -41.32
C ASN A 57 -9.21 -19.77 -39.88
N TYR A 58 -7.90 -19.62 -39.69
CA TYR A 58 -7.26 -19.53 -38.35
C TYR A 58 -7.88 -18.43 -37.50
N TRP A 59 -8.08 -17.24 -38.06
CA TRP A 59 -8.51 -16.06 -37.32
C TRP A 59 -9.96 -16.16 -36.80
N TYR A 60 -10.85 -16.84 -37.54
CA TYR A 60 -12.22 -17.06 -37.05
C TYR A 60 -12.22 -18.01 -35.84
N SER A 61 -11.45 -19.09 -35.94
CA SER A 61 -11.30 -20.05 -34.84
C SER A 61 -10.65 -19.39 -33.62
N GLN A 62 -9.62 -18.56 -33.84
CA GLN A 62 -8.96 -17.81 -32.77
C GLN A 62 -9.92 -16.84 -32.07
N ALA A 63 -10.73 -16.09 -32.85
CA ALA A 63 -11.72 -15.17 -32.30
C ALA A 63 -12.78 -15.92 -31.47
N LEU A 64 -13.24 -17.10 -31.95
CA LEU A 64 -14.20 -17.92 -31.22
C LEU A 64 -13.64 -18.49 -29.93
N ALA A 65 -12.40 -18.98 -29.96
CA ALA A 65 -11.71 -19.45 -28.75
C ALA A 65 -11.59 -18.34 -27.71
N SER A 66 -11.16 -17.13 -28.12
CA SER A 66 -11.05 -15.97 -27.25
C SER A 66 -12.41 -15.53 -26.67
N LEU A 67 -13.47 -15.58 -27.46
CA LEU A 67 -14.84 -15.29 -27.00
C LEU A 67 -15.29 -16.28 -25.92
N TYR A 68 -15.05 -17.58 -26.12
CA TYR A 68 -15.37 -18.59 -25.12
C TYR A 68 -14.56 -18.40 -23.82
N GLN A 69 -13.27 -18.04 -23.91
CA GLN A 69 -12.45 -17.73 -22.73
C GLN A 69 -12.99 -16.52 -21.96
N GLN A 70 -13.38 -15.44 -22.65
CA GLN A 70 -13.98 -14.25 -22.03
C GLN A 70 -15.31 -14.55 -21.33
N GLN A 71 -16.04 -15.56 -21.77
CA GLN A 71 -17.31 -16.01 -21.17
C GLN A 71 -17.12 -17.13 -20.14
N ASP A 72 -15.90 -17.48 -19.76
CA ASP A 72 -15.54 -18.60 -18.88
C ASP A 72 -16.07 -19.98 -19.39
N GLN A 73 -16.30 -20.11 -20.70
CA GLN A 73 -16.73 -21.36 -21.34
C GLN A 73 -15.49 -22.23 -21.69
N LYS A 74 -14.73 -22.62 -20.68
CA LYS A 74 -13.41 -23.26 -20.83
C LYS A 74 -13.43 -24.52 -21.69
N GLU A 75 -14.45 -25.38 -21.53
CA GLU A 75 -14.58 -26.61 -22.30
C GLU A 75 -14.74 -26.35 -23.80
N LYS A 76 -15.54 -25.34 -24.17
CA LYS A 76 -15.73 -24.96 -25.58
C LYS A 76 -14.45 -24.32 -26.14
N ALA A 77 -13.78 -23.48 -25.38
CA ALA A 77 -12.51 -22.90 -25.77
C ALA A 77 -11.46 -23.99 -26.03
N ILE A 78 -11.32 -24.97 -25.12
CA ILE A 78 -10.43 -26.13 -25.29
C ILE A 78 -10.79 -26.91 -26.56
N GLY A 79 -12.09 -27.17 -26.81
CA GLY A 79 -12.53 -27.91 -27.99
C GLY A 79 -12.17 -27.22 -29.32
N ILE A 80 -12.20 -25.89 -29.37
CA ILE A 80 -11.76 -25.12 -30.55
C ILE A 80 -10.23 -25.13 -30.65
N LEU A 81 -9.52 -24.89 -29.57
CA LEU A 81 -8.04 -24.83 -29.54
C LEU A 81 -7.41 -26.17 -29.90
N GLU A 82 -7.96 -27.30 -29.46
CA GLU A 82 -7.52 -28.65 -29.89
C GLU A 82 -7.66 -28.86 -31.41
N LYS A 83 -8.80 -28.45 -31.98
CA LYS A 83 -9.01 -28.48 -33.43
C LYS A 83 -7.99 -27.57 -34.15
N MET A 84 -7.73 -26.38 -33.60
CA MET A 84 -6.75 -25.46 -34.15
C MET A 84 -5.33 -26.02 -34.10
N ALA A 85 -4.91 -26.59 -32.96
CA ALA A 85 -3.60 -27.20 -32.81
C ALA A 85 -3.31 -28.35 -33.77
N THR A 86 -4.39 -29.06 -34.18
CA THR A 86 -4.32 -30.14 -35.17
C THR A 86 -4.32 -29.59 -36.60
N ARG A 87 -5.19 -28.63 -36.90
CA ARG A 87 -5.39 -28.11 -38.26
C ARG A 87 -4.31 -27.12 -38.69
N PHE A 88 -3.75 -26.37 -37.74
CA PHE A 88 -2.71 -25.36 -37.99
C PHE A 88 -1.39 -25.72 -37.25
N PRO A 89 -0.72 -26.82 -37.63
CA PRO A 89 0.43 -27.32 -36.89
C PRO A 89 1.62 -26.36 -36.87
N ALA A 90 1.68 -25.41 -37.81
CA ALA A 90 2.74 -24.38 -37.81
C ALA A 90 2.50 -23.24 -36.79
N LYS A 91 1.28 -23.14 -36.23
CA LYS A 91 0.95 -22.15 -35.22
C LYS A 91 1.12 -22.74 -33.82
N GLN A 92 1.79 -21.98 -32.95
CA GLN A 92 2.09 -22.41 -31.56
C GLN A 92 1.04 -21.88 -30.57
N ASP A 93 0.45 -20.71 -30.85
CA ASP A 93 -0.50 -20.04 -29.96
C ASP A 93 -1.63 -20.95 -29.44
N PRO A 94 -2.23 -21.87 -30.24
CA PRO A 94 -3.24 -22.77 -29.71
C PRO A 94 -2.74 -23.70 -28.60
N LEU A 95 -1.46 -24.14 -28.66
CA LEU A 95 -0.88 -25.01 -27.63
C LEU A 95 -0.60 -24.24 -26.35
N PHE A 96 -0.10 -23.00 -26.43
CA PHE A 96 0.09 -22.16 -25.25
C PHE A 96 -1.25 -21.81 -24.59
N ASN A 97 -2.26 -21.45 -25.35
CA ASN A 97 -3.60 -21.21 -24.81
C ASN A 97 -4.22 -22.47 -24.16
N LEU A 98 -3.98 -23.66 -24.72
CA LEU A 98 -4.37 -24.94 -24.13
C LEU A 98 -3.64 -25.19 -22.81
N LEU A 99 -2.35 -24.89 -22.76
CA LEU A 99 -1.52 -25.04 -21.56
C LEU A 99 -2.11 -24.21 -20.41
N ASP A 100 -2.42 -22.94 -20.68
CA ASP A 100 -3.02 -22.03 -19.70
C ASP A 100 -4.39 -22.54 -19.21
N LEU A 101 -5.26 -22.99 -20.11
CA LEU A 101 -6.57 -23.50 -19.75
C LEU A 101 -6.51 -24.80 -18.96
N TYR A 102 -5.61 -25.72 -19.31
CA TYR A 102 -5.42 -26.96 -18.57
C TYR A 102 -4.79 -26.72 -17.20
N ASN A 103 -3.87 -25.73 -17.06
CA ASN A 103 -3.34 -25.31 -15.78
C ASN A 103 -4.43 -24.71 -14.90
N GLN A 104 -5.28 -23.83 -15.44
CA GLN A 104 -6.42 -23.27 -14.68
C GLN A 104 -7.43 -24.34 -14.23
N LYS A 105 -7.49 -25.49 -14.89
CA LYS A 105 -8.33 -26.62 -14.53
C LYS A 105 -7.61 -27.65 -13.67
N GLU A 106 -6.33 -27.44 -13.39
CA GLU A 106 -5.46 -28.40 -12.67
C GLU A 106 -5.44 -29.80 -13.35
N ASP A 107 -5.69 -29.86 -14.66
CA ASP A 107 -5.59 -31.10 -15.45
C ASP A 107 -4.13 -31.34 -15.84
N TYR A 108 -3.35 -31.71 -14.87
CA TYR A 108 -1.89 -31.89 -15.02
C TYR A 108 -1.51 -32.94 -16.08
N GLY A 109 -2.35 -33.97 -16.27
CA GLY A 109 -2.13 -34.93 -17.35
C GLY A 109 -2.19 -34.29 -18.74
N LYS A 110 -3.15 -33.40 -18.96
CA LYS A 110 -3.28 -32.62 -20.19
C LYS A 110 -2.19 -31.55 -20.31
N VAL A 111 -1.78 -30.93 -19.20
CA VAL A 111 -0.63 -30.01 -19.15
C VAL A 111 0.62 -30.71 -19.68
N ILE A 112 0.99 -31.86 -19.14
CA ILE A 112 2.17 -32.66 -19.60
C ILE A 112 2.03 -33.05 -21.08
N SER A 113 0.86 -33.52 -21.49
CA SER A 113 0.62 -33.89 -22.90
C SER A 113 0.82 -32.68 -23.84
N THR A 114 0.37 -31.50 -23.41
CA THR A 114 0.53 -30.27 -24.18
C THR A 114 1.96 -29.79 -24.23
N LEU A 115 2.69 -29.87 -23.10
CA LEU A 115 4.13 -29.58 -23.03
C LEU A 115 4.94 -30.50 -23.96
N ASN A 116 4.61 -31.80 -24.00
CA ASN A 116 5.25 -32.73 -24.92
C ASN A 116 5.01 -32.34 -26.40
N ARG A 117 3.80 -31.93 -26.75
CA ARG A 117 3.46 -31.43 -28.11
C ARG A 117 4.23 -30.14 -28.45
N ILE A 118 4.45 -29.26 -27.46
CA ILE A 118 5.27 -28.05 -27.63
C ILE A 118 6.73 -28.44 -27.84
N GLU A 119 7.27 -29.36 -27.02
CA GLU A 119 8.64 -29.86 -27.12
C GLU A 119 8.91 -30.55 -28.47
N GLU A 120 7.99 -31.35 -28.97
CA GLU A 120 8.10 -31.98 -30.31
C GLU A 120 8.24 -30.95 -31.44
N LYS A 121 7.65 -29.76 -31.28
CA LYS A 121 7.66 -28.70 -32.29
C LYS A 121 8.80 -27.72 -32.16
N MET A 122 9.15 -27.35 -30.94
CA MET A 122 10.15 -26.33 -30.64
C MET A 122 11.53 -26.90 -30.32
N GLY A 123 11.61 -28.21 -30.13
CA GLY A 123 12.75 -28.87 -29.55
C GLY A 123 12.75 -28.81 -28.03
N LYS A 124 13.57 -29.64 -27.43
CA LYS A 124 13.81 -29.66 -25.98
C LYS A 124 14.46 -28.35 -25.55
N ASN A 125 13.99 -27.76 -24.47
CA ASN A 125 14.62 -26.58 -23.86
C ASN A 125 14.38 -26.57 -22.35
N GLU A 126 15.21 -25.79 -21.67
CA GLU A 126 15.20 -25.63 -20.20
C GLU A 126 13.81 -25.32 -19.65
N GLN A 127 13.12 -24.36 -20.25
CA GLN A 127 11.84 -23.89 -19.72
C GLN A 127 10.75 -24.97 -19.74
N ILE A 128 10.66 -25.72 -20.84
CA ILE A 128 9.70 -26.82 -20.98
C ILE A 128 10.01 -27.94 -20.00
N THR A 129 11.29 -28.32 -19.89
CA THR A 129 11.72 -29.41 -19.01
C THR A 129 11.52 -29.04 -17.53
N MET A 130 11.84 -27.82 -17.14
CA MET A 130 11.58 -27.33 -15.78
C MET A 130 10.07 -27.24 -15.47
N GLU A 131 9.24 -26.88 -16.44
CA GLU A 131 7.80 -26.87 -16.25
C GLU A 131 7.25 -28.29 -16.08
N LYS A 132 7.68 -29.26 -16.91
CA LYS A 132 7.34 -30.67 -16.74
C LYS A 132 7.78 -31.20 -15.36
N PHE A 133 9.01 -30.90 -14.95
CA PHE A 133 9.54 -31.25 -13.63
C PHE A 133 8.60 -30.76 -12.52
N ARG A 134 8.20 -29.48 -12.57
CA ARG A 134 7.31 -28.85 -11.60
C ARG A 134 5.92 -29.51 -11.56
N ILE A 135 5.35 -29.79 -12.73
CA ILE A 135 4.04 -30.47 -12.85
C ILE A 135 4.12 -31.91 -12.33
N TYR A 136 5.19 -32.65 -12.61
CA TYR A 136 5.35 -34.00 -12.05
C TYR A 136 5.46 -33.99 -10.53
N LEU A 137 6.12 -32.98 -9.93
CA LEU A 137 6.12 -32.82 -8.46
C LEU A 137 4.71 -32.56 -7.92
N GLN A 138 3.91 -31.71 -8.59
CA GLN A 138 2.50 -31.48 -8.20
C GLN A 138 1.64 -32.74 -8.31
N MET A 139 1.90 -33.58 -9.31
CA MET A 139 1.25 -34.87 -9.49
C MET A 139 1.76 -35.94 -8.50
N LYS A 140 2.79 -35.64 -7.71
CA LYS A 140 3.51 -36.58 -6.83
C LYS A 140 4.10 -37.77 -7.62
N ASP A 141 4.47 -37.55 -8.87
CA ASP A 141 5.18 -38.53 -9.71
C ASP A 141 6.68 -38.22 -9.63
N ASP A 142 7.26 -38.50 -8.45
CA ASP A 142 8.64 -38.19 -8.15
C ASP A 142 9.61 -38.86 -9.12
N LYS A 143 9.23 -40.04 -9.66
CA LYS A 143 10.07 -40.76 -10.63
C LYS A 143 10.23 -39.96 -11.91
N LYS A 144 9.15 -39.46 -12.49
CA LYS A 144 9.20 -38.66 -13.72
C LYS A 144 9.80 -37.29 -13.49
N ALA A 145 9.52 -36.66 -12.34
CA ALA A 145 10.19 -35.42 -11.95
C ALA A 145 11.71 -35.63 -11.92
N PHE A 146 12.16 -36.73 -11.34
CA PHE A 146 13.58 -37.08 -11.32
C PHE A 146 14.19 -37.28 -12.74
N GLU A 147 13.47 -37.99 -13.61
CA GLU A 147 13.90 -38.22 -15.02
C GLU A 147 14.06 -36.88 -15.77
N GLU A 148 13.17 -35.89 -15.54
CA GLU A 148 13.27 -34.58 -16.19
C GLU A 148 14.48 -33.77 -15.69
N ILE A 149 14.71 -33.70 -14.36
CA ILE A 149 15.86 -32.96 -13.82
C ILE A 149 17.19 -33.62 -14.16
N GLU A 150 17.27 -34.96 -14.12
CA GLU A 150 18.45 -35.72 -14.54
C GLU A 150 18.79 -35.48 -16.01
N SER A 151 17.77 -35.33 -16.84
CA SER A 151 17.91 -34.96 -18.25
C SER A 151 18.57 -33.57 -18.42
N LEU A 152 18.21 -32.57 -17.60
CA LEU A 152 18.86 -31.26 -17.62
C LEU A 152 20.32 -31.32 -17.15
N VAL A 153 20.61 -32.08 -16.09
CA VAL A 153 21.99 -32.28 -15.62
C VAL A 153 22.88 -32.91 -16.71
N ASN A 154 22.33 -33.85 -17.48
CA ASN A 154 23.08 -34.50 -18.56
C ASN A 154 23.28 -33.57 -19.78
N GLU A 155 22.28 -32.72 -20.07
CA GLU A 155 22.35 -31.79 -21.21
C GLU A 155 23.22 -30.56 -20.89
N TYR A 156 23.17 -30.08 -19.63
CA TYR A 156 23.91 -28.92 -19.16
C TYR A 156 24.83 -29.25 -17.96
N PRO A 157 25.87 -30.11 -18.15
CA PRO A 157 26.68 -30.66 -17.05
C PRO A 157 27.51 -29.61 -16.30
N MET A 158 27.74 -28.45 -16.91
CA MET A 158 28.46 -27.31 -16.29
C MET A 158 27.55 -26.29 -15.63
N ASP A 159 26.23 -26.46 -15.74
CA ASP A 159 25.26 -25.63 -15.02
C ASP A 159 24.90 -26.29 -13.67
N TYR A 160 25.63 -25.87 -12.65
CA TYR A 160 25.49 -26.44 -11.32
C TYR A 160 24.11 -26.20 -10.65
N ARG A 161 23.29 -25.27 -11.19
CA ARG A 161 21.92 -25.08 -10.72
C ARG A 161 21.12 -26.38 -10.78
N TYR A 162 21.21 -27.10 -11.90
CA TYR A 162 20.49 -28.37 -12.07
C TYR A 162 21.04 -29.48 -11.17
N GLN A 163 22.35 -29.50 -10.91
CA GLN A 163 22.93 -30.46 -9.97
C GLN A 163 22.43 -30.19 -8.54
N VAL A 164 22.32 -28.94 -8.11
CA VAL A 164 21.74 -28.59 -6.78
C VAL A 164 20.29 -29.00 -6.72
N ILE A 165 19.46 -28.67 -7.73
CA ILE A 165 18.05 -29.09 -7.80
C ILE A 165 17.93 -30.63 -7.74
N LEU A 166 18.78 -31.36 -8.45
CA LEU A 166 18.82 -32.82 -8.37
C LEU A 166 19.13 -33.30 -6.95
N GLY A 167 20.08 -32.66 -6.27
CA GLY A 167 20.38 -32.92 -4.86
C GLY A 167 19.17 -32.67 -3.96
N ASP A 168 18.41 -31.60 -4.18
CA ASP A 168 17.19 -31.28 -3.44
C ASP A 168 16.09 -32.34 -3.68
N VAL A 169 15.95 -32.84 -4.92
CA VAL A 169 15.05 -33.95 -5.24
C VAL A 169 15.49 -35.24 -4.56
N TYR A 170 16.79 -35.53 -4.51
CA TYR A 170 17.32 -36.66 -3.72
C TYR A 170 16.93 -36.53 -2.24
N MET A 171 17.09 -35.34 -1.67
CA MET A 171 16.77 -35.09 -0.27
C MET A 171 15.28 -35.31 0.04
N GLN A 172 14.39 -34.78 -0.80
CA GLN A 172 12.94 -34.96 -0.69
C GLN A 172 12.51 -36.43 -0.78
N ASN A 173 13.22 -37.23 -1.56
CA ASN A 173 12.99 -38.66 -1.73
C ASN A 173 13.72 -39.54 -0.70
N GLY A 174 14.27 -38.94 0.36
CA GLY A 174 14.97 -39.67 1.43
C GLY A 174 16.33 -40.23 1.07
N LYS A 175 16.85 -39.92 -0.14
CA LYS A 175 18.16 -40.31 -0.62
C LYS A 175 19.24 -39.34 -0.11
N LYS A 176 19.40 -39.33 1.21
CA LYS A 176 20.20 -38.32 1.92
C LYS A 176 21.68 -38.34 1.52
N GLN A 177 22.25 -39.52 1.29
CA GLN A 177 23.68 -39.63 0.91
C GLN A 177 23.93 -39.10 -0.48
N GLU A 178 23.06 -39.42 -1.44
CA GLU A 178 23.17 -38.92 -2.82
C GLU A 178 23.01 -37.40 -2.88
N ALA A 179 22.09 -36.83 -2.07
CA ALA A 179 21.94 -35.37 -1.92
C ALA A 179 23.24 -34.73 -1.42
N TYR A 180 23.79 -35.24 -0.32
CA TYR A 180 25.05 -34.78 0.26
C TYR A 180 26.20 -34.81 -0.74
N ASP A 181 26.38 -35.95 -1.42
CA ASP A 181 27.46 -36.11 -2.39
C ASP A 181 27.32 -35.16 -3.58
N THR A 182 26.09 -34.90 -4.00
CA THR A 182 25.79 -33.96 -5.07
C THR A 182 26.12 -32.51 -4.66
N TYR A 183 25.73 -32.07 -3.48
CA TYR A 183 26.07 -30.73 -2.99
C TYR A 183 27.59 -30.57 -2.80
N LYS A 184 28.26 -31.56 -2.24
CA LYS A 184 29.71 -31.55 -2.07
C LYS A 184 30.46 -31.52 -3.41
N LYS A 185 29.94 -32.19 -4.43
CA LYS A 185 30.50 -32.14 -5.78
C LYS A 185 30.41 -30.74 -6.38
N VAL A 186 29.26 -30.07 -6.22
CA VAL A 186 29.09 -28.68 -6.67
C VAL A 186 30.04 -27.75 -5.93
N LEU A 187 30.12 -27.85 -4.60
CA LEU A 187 30.99 -27.00 -3.79
C LEU A 187 32.51 -27.29 -4.01
N ALA A 188 32.87 -28.46 -4.49
CA ALA A 188 34.23 -28.72 -4.89
C ALA A 188 34.64 -27.98 -6.18
N ALA A 189 33.68 -27.74 -7.08
CA ALA A 189 33.88 -26.98 -8.31
C ALA A 189 33.64 -25.45 -8.10
N GLU A 190 32.62 -25.10 -7.35
CA GLU A 190 32.24 -23.71 -7.01
C GLU A 190 32.09 -23.58 -5.50
N PRO A 191 33.15 -23.30 -4.73
CA PRO A 191 33.10 -23.23 -3.27
C PRO A 191 32.16 -22.18 -2.70
N ASP A 192 31.90 -21.11 -3.45
CA ASP A 192 31.04 -20.00 -3.08
C ASP A 192 29.64 -20.09 -3.71
N ASN A 193 29.24 -21.26 -4.29
CA ASN A 193 27.91 -21.43 -4.91
C ASN A 193 26.79 -21.31 -3.85
N PRO A 194 25.98 -20.27 -3.89
CA PRO A 194 25.04 -19.97 -2.80
C PRO A 194 23.91 -20.98 -2.69
N MET A 195 23.46 -21.56 -3.81
CA MET A 195 22.41 -22.58 -3.80
C MET A 195 22.92 -23.87 -3.13
N ALA A 196 24.11 -24.33 -3.50
CA ALA A 196 24.70 -25.52 -2.90
C ALA A 196 25.04 -25.32 -1.42
N LEU A 197 25.53 -24.14 -1.03
CA LEU A 197 25.77 -23.81 0.38
C LEU A 197 24.49 -23.86 1.19
N PHE A 198 23.40 -23.28 0.68
CA PHE A 198 22.10 -23.29 1.36
C PHE A 198 21.48 -24.68 1.42
N SER A 199 21.49 -25.43 0.31
CA SER A 199 20.96 -26.80 0.29
C SER A 199 21.74 -27.74 1.21
N LEU A 200 23.07 -27.57 1.30
CA LEU A 200 23.89 -28.32 2.26
C LEU A 200 23.61 -27.91 3.72
N ALA A 201 23.36 -26.63 3.98
CA ALA A 201 22.92 -26.18 5.31
C ALA A 201 21.58 -26.85 5.67
N SER A 202 20.59 -26.81 4.78
CA SER A 202 19.30 -27.47 4.98
C SER A 202 19.44 -28.98 5.21
N TYR A 203 20.37 -29.64 4.53
CA TYR A 203 20.71 -31.04 4.79
C TYR A 203 21.19 -31.25 6.23
N TYR A 204 22.12 -30.43 6.71
CA TYR A 204 22.64 -30.54 8.08
C TYR A 204 21.54 -30.28 9.12
N GLU A 205 20.66 -29.33 8.87
CA GLU A 205 19.51 -29.05 9.74
C GLU A 205 18.58 -30.26 9.84
N GLN A 206 18.14 -30.83 8.69
CA GLN A 206 17.24 -31.99 8.64
C GLN A 206 17.86 -33.28 9.16
N THR A 207 19.19 -33.34 9.24
CA THR A 207 19.91 -34.47 9.83
C THR A 207 20.31 -34.23 11.29
N GLY A 208 19.91 -33.11 11.89
CA GLY A 208 20.15 -32.77 13.30
C GLY A 208 21.57 -32.31 13.61
N GLN A 209 22.36 -31.96 12.59
CA GLN A 209 23.78 -31.56 12.72
C GLN A 209 23.86 -30.02 12.87
N LYS A 210 23.40 -29.51 14.00
CA LYS A 210 23.18 -28.08 14.27
C LYS A 210 24.46 -27.23 14.08
N GLU A 211 25.59 -27.70 14.59
CA GLU A 211 26.86 -26.97 14.47
C GLU A 211 27.31 -26.82 13.02
N LEU A 212 27.15 -27.87 12.21
CA LEU A 212 27.47 -27.84 10.79
C LEU A 212 26.51 -26.97 10.00
N PHE A 213 25.22 -26.94 10.39
CA PHE A 213 24.24 -26.02 9.84
C PHE A 213 24.68 -24.55 10.06
N GLU A 214 24.99 -24.18 11.30
CA GLU A 214 25.41 -22.82 11.65
C GLU A 214 26.68 -22.43 10.88
N GLN A 215 27.68 -23.32 10.86
CA GLN A 215 28.91 -23.09 10.12
C GLN A 215 28.67 -22.90 8.62
N GLN A 216 27.75 -23.67 8.04
CA GLN A 216 27.45 -23.60 6.62
C GLN A 216 26.67 -22.32 6.28
N MET A 217 25.71 -21.92 7.12
CA MET A 217 25.00 -20.65 6.98
C MET A 217 25.93 -19.46 7.13
N ASP A 218 26.86 -19.49 8.08
CA ASP A 218 27.88 -18.45 8.22
C ASP A 218 28.79 -18.37 7.01
N THR A 219 29.18 -19.52 6.46
CA THR A 219 29.98 -19.57 5.20
C THR A 219 29.27 -18.88 4.06
N LEU A 220 27.96 -19.02 3.97
CA LEU A 220 27.13 -18.36 2.94
C LEU A 220 26.90 -16.89 3.25
N LEU A 221 26.38 -16.59 4.44
CA LEU A 221 25.83 -15.26 4.78
C LEU A 221 26.92 -14.22 5.10
N LEU A 222 28.06 -14.67 5.64
CA LEU A 222 29.18 -13.79 5.96
C LEU A 222 30.20 -13.67 4.81
N ASN A 223 30.01 -14.39 3.71
CA ASN A 223 30.87 -14.31 2.55
C ASN A 223 30.64 -13.01 1.77
N ARG A 224 31.67 -12.16 1.68
CA ARG A 224 31.59 -10.87 0.97
C ARG A 224 31.42 -11.03 -0.57
N LYS A 225 31.74 -12.20 -1.13
CA LYS A 225 31.56 -12.47 -2.58
C LYS A 225 30.09 -12.78 -2.93
N VAL A 226 29.29 -13.19 -1.96
CA VAL A 226 27.87 -13.47 -2.19
C VAL A 226 27.10 -12.15 -2.16
N PRO A 227 26.38 -11.81 -3.26
CA PRO A 227 25.62 -10.56 -3.33
C PRO A 227 24.53 -10.46 -2.24
N SER A 228 24.23 -9.24 -1.80
CA SER A 228 23.20 -8.97 -0.79
C SER A 228 21.84 -9.50 -1.18
N ASP A 229 21.42 -9.35 -2.44
CA ASP A 229 20.16 -9.90 -2.96
C ASP A 229 20.06 -11.42 -2.74
N THR A 230 21.17 -12.14 -2.95
CA THR A 230 21.21 -13.58 -2.74
C THR A 230 21.07 -13.92 -1.25
N LYS A 231 21.79 -13.22 -0.38
CA LYS A 231 21.68 -13.39 1.07
C LYS A 231 20.27 -13.09 1.58
N VAL A 232 19.64 -12.02 1.08
CA VAL A 232 18.25 -11.64 1.40
C VAL A 232 17.29 -12.75 0.99
N ASN A 233 17.45 -13.33 -0.21
CA ASN A 233 16.61 -14.42 -0.69
C ASN A 233 16.77 -15.68 0.16
N VAL A 234 18.00 -16.04 0.53
CA VAL A 234 18.30 -17.17 1.44
C VAL A 234 17.65 -16.94 2.79
N MET A 235 17.80 -15.74 3.38
CA MET A 235 17.19 -15.42 4.67
C MET A 235 15.66 -15.43 4.62
N ARG A 236 15.05 -14.93 3.55
CA ARG A 236 13.58 -15.01 3.34
C ARG A 236 13.11 -16.45 3.29
N GLN A 237 13.80 -17.31 2.54
CA GLN A 237 13.47 -18.73 2.44
C GLN A 237 13.62 -19.43 3.79
N PHE A 238 14.69 -19.15 4.53
CA PHE A 238 14.92 -19.70 5.85
C PHE A 238 13.88 -19.24 6.88
N ILE A 239 13.48 -17.96 6.85
CA ILE A 239 12.39 -17.43 7.69
C ILE A 239 11.09 -18.21 7.43
N VAL A 240 10.68 -18.33 6.15
CA VAL A 240 9.44 -19.04 5.79
C VAL A 240 9.48 -20.49 6.25
N GLN A 241 10.59 -21.19 6.04
CA GLN A 241 10.77 -22.57 6.50
C GLN A 241 10.66 -22.67 8.03
N SER A 242 11.38 -21.81 8.76
CA SER A 242 11.37 -21.79 10.24
C SER A 242 9.96 -21.54 10.80
N GLU A 243 9.18 -20.66 10.16
CA GLU A 243 7.81 -20.37 10.55
C GLU A 243 6.85 -21.55 10.27
N GLN A 244 6.98 -22.20 9.12
CA GLN A 244 6.20 -23.39 8.78
C GLN A 244 6.47 -24.56 9.74
N GLU A 245 7.70 -24.68 10.22
CA GLU A 245 8.11 -25.71 11.19
C GLU A 245 7.79 -25.32 12.65
N GLY A 246 7.26 -24.10 12.88
CA GLY A 246 6.92 -23.60 14.21
C GLY A 246 8.12 -23.36 15.11
N LYS A 247 9.29 -23.09 14.53
CA LYS A 247 10.52 -22.78 15.28
C LYS A 247 10.44 -21.39 15.90
N ASP A 248 11.13 -21.19 17.02
CA ASP A 248 11.26 -19.87 17.62
C ASP A 248 12.16 -18.94 16.79
N SER A 249 12.11 -17.64 17.09
CA SER A 249 12.86 -16.63 16.35
C SER A 249 14.36 -16.60 16.64
N THR A 250 14.85 -17.35 17.65
CA THR A 250 16.21 -17.21 18.18
C THR A 250 17.27 -17.49 17.12
N GLN A 251 17.07 -18.54 16.31
CA GLN A 251 18.02 -18.91 15.28
C GLN A 251 18.08 -17.87 14.14
N VAL A 252 16.91 -17.38 13.70
CA VAL A 252 16.82 -16.34 12.67
C VAL A 252 17.48 -15.04 13.16
N ILE A 253 17.18 -14.61 14.38
CA ILE A 253 17.76 -13.42 15.00
C ILE A 253 19.28 -13.57 15.11
N GLY A 254 19.76 -14.72 15.58
CA GLY A 254 21.21 -14.98 15.71
C GLY A 254 21.98 -14.92 14.39
N LEU A 255 21.35 -15.35 13.27
CA LEU A 255 21.94 -15.19 11.93
C LEU A 255 22.01 -13.72 11.52
N PHE A 256 20.92 -12.96 11.71
CA PHE A 256 20.93 -11.53 11.43
C PHE A 256 21.96 -10.78 12.28
N ASP A 257 22.02 -11.04 13.58
CA ASP A 257 22.98 -10.39 14.48
C ASP A 257 24.42 -10.59 14.02
N ARG A 258 24.79 -11.79 13.53
CA ARG A 258 26.11 -12.04 12.96
C ARG A 258 26.34 -11.28 11.65
N MET A 259 25.32 -11.22 10.78
CA MET A 259 25.39 -10.44 9.54
C MET A 259 25.55 -8.94 9.83
N MET A 260 24.84 -8.41 10.83
CA MET A 260 24.91 -7.00 11.22
C MET A 260 26.28 -6.56 11.80
N GLN A 261 27.16 -7.51 12.14
CA GLN A 261 28.55 -7.21 12.55
C GLN A 261 29.48 -6.96 11.35
N MET A 262 29.00 -7.22 10.13
CA MET A 262 29.76 -6.92 8.91
C MET A 262 29.56 -5.47 8.48
N ASP A 263 30.54 -4.92 7.75
CA ASP A 263 30.34 -3.68 7.02
C ASP A 263 29.30 -3.91 5.93
N MET A 264 28.22 -3.13 5.97
CA MET A 264 27.11 -3.22 5.01
C MET A 264 27.28 -2.16 3.93
N ASP A 265 27.32 -2.59 2.65
CA ASP A 265 27.39 -1.70 1.49
C ASP A 265 25.98 -1.23 1.03
N ASP A 266 24.94 -1.92 1.46
CA ASP A 266 23.53 -1.62 1.13
C ASP A 266 22.59 -1.90 2.32
N ALA A 267 21.38 -1.34 2.24
CA ALA A 267 20.38 -1.40 3.30
C ALA A 267 19.46 -2.64 3.24
N GLN A 268 19.63 -3.56 2.31
CA GLN A 268 18.66 -4.65 2.08
C GLN A 268 18.59 -5.64 3.25
N ILE A 269 19.76 -6.04 3.75
CA ILE A 269 19.84 -6.98 4.89
C ILE A 269 19.33 -6.34 6.18
N PRO A 270 19.80 -5.14 6.60
CA PRO A 270 19.25 -4.44 7.75
C PRO A 270 17.73 -4.19 7.62
N MET A 271 17.24 -3.84 6.43
CA MET A 271 15.81 -3.63 6.21
C MET A 271 14.99 -4.92 6.38
N LEU A 272 15.49 -6.05 5.86
CA LEU A 272 14.85 -7.36 6.07
C LEU A 272 14.82 -7.73 7.56
N TYR A 273 15.92 -7.49 8.27
CA TYR A 273 16.00 -7.76 9.70
C TYR A 273 15.01 -6.91 10.50
N ALA A 274 14.95 -5.61 10.22
CA ALA A 274 13.99 -4.71 10.87
C ALA A 274 12.54 -5.15 10.61
N GLN A 275 12.21 -5.52 9.38
CA GLN A 275 10.89 -6.06 9.01
C GLN A 275 10.56 -7.35 9.79
N TYR A 276 11.52 -8.24 9.92
CA TYR A 276 11.35 -9.47 10.70
C TYR A 276 11.08 -9.17 12.17
N LEU A 277 11.89 -8.31 12.81
CA LEU A 277 11.69 -7.90 14.21
C LEU A 277 10.30 -7.27 14.43
N LEU A 278 9.87 -6.39 13.53
CA LEU A 278 8.55 -5.77 13.59
C LEU A 278 7.42 -6.80 13.46
N SER A 279 7.57 -7.79 12.57
CA SER A 279 6.60 -8.88 12.41
C SER A 279 6.44 -9.74 13.67
N LYS A 280 7.48 -9.79 14.50
CA LYS A 280 7.50 -10.49 15.80
C LYS A 280 7.11 -9.59 16.99
N GLY A 281 6.71 -8.34 16.75
CA GLY A 281 6.37 -7.39 17.82
C GLY A 281 7.58 -6.85 18.60
N MET A 282 8.78 -7.05 18.07
CA MET A 282 10.05 -6.65 18.72
C MET A 282 10.45 -5.22 18.31
N GLU A 283 9.53 -4.26 18.45
CA GLU A 283 9.70 -2.88 17.98
C GLU A 283 10.97 -2.21 18.57
N ALA A 284 11.21 -2.38 19.87
CA ALA A 284 12.36 -1.77 20.52
C ALA A 284 13.71 -2.23 19.92
N GLN A 285 13.78 -3.47 19.46
CA GLN A 285 14.99 -4.03 18.83
C GLN A 285 15.11 -3.60 17.36
N SER A 286 13.99 -3.29 16.70
CA SER A 286 14.00 -2.85 15.29
C SER A 286 14.52 -1.42 15.12
N ILE A 287 14.41 -0.55 16.16
CA ILE A 287 14.80 0.86 16.07
C ILE A 287 16.28 1.03 15.69
N PRO A 288 17.27 0.46 16.39
CA PRO A 288 18.68 0.62 16.03
C PRO A 288 19.00 0.04 14.64
N VAL A 289 18.30 -1.00 14.23
CA VAL A 289 18.45 -1.58 12.89
C VAL A 289 17.91 -0.63 11.81
N LEU A 290 16.75 0.00 12.05
CA LEU A 290 16.18 1.00 11.15
C LEU A 290 17.05 2.27 11.09
N GLU A 291 17.65 2.70 12.20
CA GLU A 291 18.62 3.79 12.21
C GLU A 291 19.82 3.47 11.32
N GLN A 292 20.33 2.23 11.35
CA GLN A 292 21.38 1.80 10.43
C GLN A 292 20.89 1.79 8.97
N VAL A 293 19.65 1.37 8.69
CA VAL A 293 19.06 1.46 7.33
C VAL A 293 19.15 2.88 6.80
N VAL A 294 18.71 3.88 7.58
CA VAL A 294 18.71 5.28 7.13
C VAL A 294 20.10 5.93 7.12
N GLN A 295 21.08 5.37 7.79
CA GLN A 295 22.49 5.76 7.67
C GLN A 295 23.09 5.27 6.35
N ILE A 296 22.80 4.04 5.95
CA ILE A 296 23.29 3.43 4.70
C ILE A 296 22.55 4.02 3.49
N ASP A 297 21.20 4.11 3.59
CA ASP A 297 20.32 4.67 2.57
C ASP A 297 19.47 5.82 3.16
N PRO A 298 19.98 7.06 3.12
CA PRO A 298 19.23 8.22 3.62
C PRO A 298 17.90 8.47 2.92
N THR A 299 17.72 7.93 1.70
CA THR A 299 16.49 8.08 0.92
C THR A 299 15.42 7.05 1.25
N ASN A 300 15.70 6.12 2.16
CA ASN A 300 14.77 5.06 2.55
C ASN A 300 13.60 5.61 3.37
N LYS A 301 12.59 6.10 2.64
CA LYS A 301 11.37 6.66 3.22
C LYS A 301 10.66 5.67 4.16
N ALA A 302 10.61 4.37 3.81
CA ALA A 302 9.90 3.36 4.58
C ALA A 302 10.51 3.18 5.99
N ALA A 303 11.84 3.05 6.07
CA ALA A 303 12.53 2.95 7.34
C ALA A 303 12.33 4.21 8.19
N ARG A 304 12.49 5.39 7.57
CA ARG A 304 12.34 6.68 8.24
C ARG A 304 10.92 6.90 8.76
N MET A 305 9.89 6.55 7.98
CA MET A 305 8.49 6.61 8.41
C MET A 305 8.18 5.66 9.57
N THR A 306 8.82 4.49 9.62
CA THR A 306 8.66 3.55 10.73
C THR A 306 9.27 4.11 12.02
N LEU A 307 10.47 4.69 11.94
CA LEU A 307 11.11 5.40 13.07
C LEU A 307 10.24 6.57 13.56
N LEU A 308 9.74 7.36 12.61
CA LEU A 308 8.85 8.50 12.88
C LEU A 308 7.59 8.06 13.60
N GLY A 309 6.94 7.00 13.13
CA GLY A 309 5.74 6.44 13.77
C GLY A 309 5.99 5.99 15.22
N SER A 310 7.18 5.44 15.52
CA SER A 310 7.57 5.10 16.88
C SER A 310 7.75 6.34 17.78
N ALA A 311 8.41 7.39 17.27
CA ALA A 311 8.61 8.64 17.98
C ALA A 311 7.28 9.36 18.29
N ILE A 312 6.36 9.38 17.30
CA ILE A 312 5.03 9.98 17.46
C ILE A 312 4.22 9.26 18.56
N ARG A 313 4.19 7.91 18.56
CA ARG A 313 3.47 7.15 19.61
C ARG A 313 3.99 7.40 21.01
N LYS A 314 5.26 7.78 21.14
CA LYS A 314 5.90 8.14 22.43
C LYS A 314 5.78 9.62 22.77
N ASN A 315 5.19 10.43 21.91
CA ASN A 315 5.17 11.90 21.99
C ASN A 315 6.59 12.51 22.12
N ASP A 316 7.58 11.84 21.50
CA ASP A 316 8.98 12.30 21.51
C ASP A 316 9.23 13.25 20.35
N TYR A 317 8.85 14.52 20.54
CA TYR A 317 8.95 15.55 19.51
C TYR A 317 10.41 15.90 19.16
N GLU A 318 11.36 15.74 20.09
CA GLU A 318 12.78 15.91 19.77
C GLU A 318 13.27 14.84 18.80
N GLN A 319 12.83 13.60 18.98
CA GLN A 319 13.16 12.52 18.05
C GLN A 319 12.44 12.71 16.70
N VAL A 320 11.20 13.22 16.70
CA VAL A 320 10.50 13.58 15.45
C VAL A 320 11.34 14.59 14.64
N ILE A 321 11.87 15.64 15.28
CA ILE A 321 12.72 16.64 14.62
C ILE A 321 13.97 15.97 14.02
N LYS A 322 14.70 15.18 14.82
CA LYS A 322 15.92 14.48 14.38
C LYS A 322 15.69 13.51 13.21
N ILE A 323 14.48 12.97 13.07
CA ILE A 323 14.12 12.07 11.96
C ILE A 323 13.71 12.88 10.73
N CYS A 324 12.90 13.95 10.91
CA CYS A 324 12.30 14.69 9.82
C CYS A 324 13.28 15.64 9.11
N GLU A 325 14.14 16.36 9.84
CA GLU A 325 15.10 17.28 9.22
C GLU A 325 16.00 16.59 8.16
N PRO A 326 16.71 15.48 8.48
CA PRO A 326 17.47 14.75 7.47
C PRO A 326 16.57 14.05 6.45
N GLY A 327 15.32 13.76 6.80
CA GLY A 327 14.32 13.19 5.88
C GLY A 327 13.97 14.14 4.74
N ILE A 328 13.78 15.41 5.07
CA ILE A 328 13.52 16.48 4.12
C ILE A 328 14.73 16.71 3.19
N GLU A 329 15.94 16.69 3.74
CA GLU A 329 17.16 16.85 2.94
C GLU A 329 17.34 15.70 1.94
N ALA A 330 17.07 14.46 2.37
CA ALA A 330 17.24 13.27 1.55
C ALA A 330 16.10 13.07 0.53
N THR A 331 14.87 13.47 0.88
CA THR A 331 13.65 13.30 0.07
C THR A 331 12.78 14.57 0.12
N PRO A 332 13.16 15.64 -0.59
CA PRO A 332 12.48 16.93 -0.51
C PRO A 332 11.00 16.92 -0.92
N ASP A 333 10.59 15.97 -1.75
CA ASP A 333 9.20 15.83 -2.21
C ASP A 333 8.31 15.04 -1.23
N ALA A 334 8.86 14.52 -0.13
CA ALA A 334 8.12 13.76 0.87
C ALA A 334 7.45 14.70 1.89
N LEU A 335 6.27 15.22 1.55
CA LEU A 335 5.51 16.19 2.34
C LEU A 335 5.24 15.72 3.78
N GLU A 336 5.20 14.42 4.03
CA GLU A 336 4.96 13.86 5.35
C GLU A 336 6.02 14.30 6.38
N PHE A 337 7.29 14.39 5.98
CA PHE A 337 8.34 14.84 6.91
C PHE A 337 8.19 16.30 7.30
N TYR A 338 7.80 17.17 6.36
CA TYR A 338 7.49 18.57 6.66
C TYR A 338 6.29 18.67 7.61
N PHE A 339 5.25 17.87 7.37
CA PHE A 339 4.04 17.90 8.18
C PHE A 339 4.32 17.55 9.64
N TYR A 340 5.00 16.44 9.90
CA TYR A 340 5.31 16.04 11.26
C TYR A 340 6.35 16.94 11.92
N LEU A 341 7.27 17.53 11.14
CA LEU A 341 8.20 18.53 11.63
C LEU A 341 7.47 19.80 12.05
N ALA A 342 6.51 20.28 11.26
CA ALA A 342 5.68 21.42 11.62
C ALA A 342 4.90 21.18 12.92
N ILE A 343 4.34 19.98 13.10
CA ILE A 343 3.67 19.58 14.35
C ILE A 343 4.66 19.61 15.53
N ALA A 344 5.85 19.05 15.36
CA ALA A 344 6.85 19.01 16.43
C ALA A 344 7.30 20.42 16.82
N TYR A 345 7.55 21.31 15.87
CA TYR A 345 7.86 22.72 16.14
C TYR A 345 6.69 23.47 16.78
N ASN A 346 5.45 23.17 16.36
CA ASN A 346 4.26 23.77 16.98
C ASN A 346 4.12 23.39 18.46
N GLN A 347 4.38 22.13 18.81
CA GLN A 347 4.39 21.68 20.21
C GLN A 347 5.52 22.32 21.04
N ALA A 348 6.61 22.69 20.38
CA ALA A 348 7.73 23.39 20.99
C ALA A 348 7.56 24.93 20.96
N GLU A 349 6.40 25.45 20.53
CA GLU A 349 6.10 26.88 20.37
C GLU A 349 7.11 27.66 19.47
N ARG A 350 7.75 26.93 18.54
CA ARG A 350 8.75 27.47 17.61
C ARG A 350 8.07 28.01 16.36
N TRP A 351 7.27 29.06 16.51
CA TRP A 351 6.36 29.58 15.47
C TRP A 351 7.05 30.00 14.15
N ASP A 352 8.27 30.52 14.20
CA ASP A 352 9.03 30.89 13.00
C ASP A 352 9.42 29.64 12.21
N ASP A 353 9.87 28.59 12.90
CA ASP A 353 10.24 27.33 12.27
C ASP A 353 9.02 26.61 11.70
N VAL A 354 7.85 26.70 12.34
CA VAL A 354 6.58 26.18 11.80
C VAL A 354 6.24 26.85 10.46
N LEU A 355 6.37 28.18 10.38
CA LEU A 355 6.12 28.90 9.14
C LEU A 355 7.11 28.53 8.05
N GLU A 356 8.42 28.52 8.38
CA GLU A 356 9.48 28.18 7.43
C GLU A 356 9.25 26.81 6.81
N VAL A 357 9.04 25.78 7.65
CA VAL A 357 8.87 24.40 7.19
C VAL A 357 7.59 24.21 6.42
N SER A 358 6.47 24.85 6.85
CA SER A 358 5.19 24.73 6.16
C SER A 358 5.20 25.44 4.79
N LEU A 359 5.79 26.62 4.70
CA LEU A 359 5.92 27.34 3.43
C LEU A 359 6.84 26.61 2.46
N LYS A 360 7.93 26.03 2.96
CA LYS A 360 8.83 25.20 2.16
C LYS A 360 8.12 23.93 1.64
N ALA A 361 7.28 23.30 2.45
CA ALA A 361 6.47 22.17 2.00
C ALA A 361 5.54 22.56 0.83
N LEU A 362 4.93 23.74 0.90
CA LEU A 362 4.03 24.24 -0.15
C LEU A 362 4.74 24.51 -1.49
N GLU A 363 6.06 24.73 -1.51
CA GLU A 363 6.86 24.85 -2.74
C GLU A 363 6.99 23.48 -3.46
N HIS A 364 6.84 22.37 -2.76
CA HIS A 364 6.93 20.99 -3.30
C HIS A 364 5.56 20.38 -3.65
N VAL A 365 4.47 21.14 -3.53
CA VAL A 365 3.13 20.66 -3.86
C VAL A 365 2.97 20.48 -5.36
N THR A 366 2.45 19.31 -5.76
CA THR A 366 2.11 18.94 -7.13
C THR A 366 0.62 18.68 -7.28
N PRO A 367 0.08 18.56 -8.51
CA PRO A 367 -1.32 18.17 -8.72
C PRO A 367 -1.71 16.82 -8.11
N GLU A 368 -0.73 15.94 -7.92
CA GLU A 368 -0.88 14.59 -7.35
C GLU A 368 -0.77 14.57 -5.81
N SER A 369 -0.36 15.69 -5.20
CA SER A 369 -0.23 15.79 -3.74
C SER A 369 -1.56 15.58 -3.03
N ASP A 370 -1.51 14.99 -1.83
CA ASP A 370 -2.68 14.80 -0.98
C ASP A 370 -3.29 16.16 -0.60
N LYS A 371 -4.51 16.40 -1.08
CA LYS A 371 -5.22 17.68 -0.88
C LYS A 371 -5.54 17.96 0.59
N GLN A 372 -5.74 16.92 1.41
CA GLN A 372 -5.94 17.08 2.84
C GLN A 372 -4.66 17.62 3.48
N MET A 373 -3.52 16.99 3.21
CA MET A 373 -2.23 17.42 3.76
C MET A 373 -1.86 18.85 3.34
N VAL A 374 -2.09 19.21 2.07
CA VAL A 374 -1.89 20.58 1.59
C VAL A 374 -2.80 21.57 2.32
N SER A 375 -4.07 21.22 2.50
CA SER A 375 -5.02 22.00 3.30
C SER A 375 -4.56 22.17 4.75
N ASP A 376 -4.00 21.12 5.35
CA ASP A 376 -3.50 21.16 6.72
C ASP A 376 -2.26 22.07 6.86
N PHE A 377 -1.36 22.09 5.88
CA PHE A 377 -0.25 23.05 5.88
C PHE A 377 -0.75 24.50 5.85
N TYR A 378 -1.72 24.82 5.01
CA TYR A 378 -2.33 26.15 4.99
C TYR A 378 -3.05 26.47 6.30
N THR A 379 -3.69 25.48 6.93
CA THR A 379 -4.35 25.65 8.24
C THR A 379 -3.33 25.99 9.32
N ILE A 380 -2.26 25.19 9.44
CA ILE A 380 -1.17 25.44 10.40
C ILE A 380 -0.53 26.81 10.16
N THR A 381 -0.30 27.18 8.89
CA THR A 381 0.24 28.48 8.52
C THR A 381 -0.70 29.62 8.96
N GLY A 382 -2.02 29.44 8.78
CA GLY A 382 -3.06 30.37 9.23
C GLY A 382 -3.06 30.55 10.75
N ASP A 383 -2.97 29.48 11.51
CA ASP A 383 -2.92 29.48 12.97
C ASP A 383 -1.70 30.26 13.48
N VAL A 384 -0.53 30.03 12.88
CA VAL A 384 0.69 30.75 13.26
C VAL A 384 0.65 32.23 12.88
N TYR A 385 0.13 32.57 11.69
CA TYR A 385 -0.08 33.97 11.33
C TYR A 385 -1.03 34.68 12.28
N HIS A 386 -2.11 34.01 12.69
CA HIS A 386 -3.01 34.54 13.70
C HIS A 386 -2.30 34.79 15.03
N THR A 387 -1.54 33.82 15.55
CA THR A 387 -0.73 33.96 16.78
C THR A 387 0.23 35.14 16.70
N LYS A 388 0.81 35.38 15.52
CA LYS A 388 1.68 36.52 15.24
C LYS A 388 0.92 37.83 14.97
N LYS A 389 -0.41 37.83 15.04
CA LYS A 389 -1.30 38.98 14.75
C LYS A 389 -1.21 39.50 13.31
N LEU A 390 -0.86 38.65 12.38
CA LEU A 390 -0.81 38.89 10.94
C LEU A 390 -2.14 38.45 10.30
N MET A 391 -3.22 39.16 10.62
CA MET A 391 -4.60 38.73 10.35
C MET A 391 -4.89 38.57 8.86
N LYS A 392 -4.36 39.45 8.01
CA LYS A 392 -4.57 39.38 6.56
C LYS A 392 -3.98 38.09 5.98
N GLU A 393 -2.77 37.76 6.39
CA GLU A 393 -2.05 36.54 6.01
C GLU A 393 -2.76 35.30 6.56
N ALA A 394 -3.23 35.34 7.79
CA ALA A 394 -3.97 34.25 8.41
C ALA A 394 -5.24 33.90 7.62
N TYR A 395 -6.05 34.90 7.27
CA TYR A 395 -7.28 34.66 6.52
C TYR A 395 -7.01 34.19 5.09
N ALA A 396 -5.99 34.70 4.42
CA ALA A 396 -5.58 34.23 3.11
C ALA A 396 -5.12 32.75 3.15
N ALA A 397 -4.46 32.33 4.22
CA ALA A 397 -4.05 30.94 4.42
C ALA A 397 -5.27 30.03 4.63
N TYR A 398 -6.23 30.41 5.49
CA TYR A 398 -7.47 29.63 5.66
C TYR A 398 -8.31 29.54 4.39
N ASP A 399 -8.44 30.65 3.64
CA ASP A 399 -9.12 30.60 2.35
C ASP A 399 -8.43 29.60 1.41
N SER A 400 -7.08 29.59 1.37
CA SER A 400 -6.33 28.61 0.60
C SER A 400 -6.53 27.17 1.10
N ALA A 401 -6.56 26.96 2.41
CA ALA A 401 -6.84 25.65 3.00
C ALA A 401 -8.19 25.10 2.51
N LEU A 402 -9.24 25.93 2.51
CA LEU A 402 -10.58 25.56 2.09
C LEU A 402 -10.74 25.43 0.57
N VAL A 403 -9.83 25.99 -0.24
CA VAL A 403 -9.74 25.71 -1.68
C VAL A 403 -9.26 24.28 -1.93
N TYR A 404 -8.25 23.83 -1.20
CA TYR A 404 -7.74 22.45 -1.33
C TYR A 404 -8.67 21.42 -0.73
N ASN A 405 -9.21 21.70 0.45
CA ASN A 405 -10.23 20.85 1.10
C ASN A 405 -11.34 21.68 1.76
N PRO A 406 -12.47 21.89 1.07
CA PRO A 406 -13.63 22.62 1.60
C PRO A 406 -14.25 22.01 2.86
N SER A 407 -13.90 20.76 3.19
CA SER A 407 -14.39 20.01 4.35
C SER A 407 -13.33 19.85 5.44
N ASN A 408 -12.23 20.58 5.39
CA ASN A 408 -11.22 20.56 6.47
C ASN A 408 -11.81 21.15 7.75
N ILE A 409 -12.18 20.25 8.66
CA ILE A 409 -12.89 20.61 9.90
C ILE A 409 -12.05 21.52 10.80
N GLY A 410 -10.73 21.29 10.86
CA GLY A 410 -9.80 22.14 11.60
C GLY A 410 -9.77 23.56 11.06
N ALA A 411 -9.57 23.71 9.75
CA ALA A 411 -9.58 25.01 9.08
C ALA A 411 -10.93 25.74 9.28
N LEU A 412 -12.04 25.03 9.07
CA LEU A 412 -13.38 25.59 9.24
C LEU A 412 -13.60 26.11 10.67
N ASN A 413 -13.21 25.33 11.69
CA ASN A 413 -13.37 25.72 13.08
C ASN A 413 -12.51 26.92 13.45
N ASN A 414 -11.20 26.84 13.16
CA ASN A 414 -10.27 27.89 13.58
C ASN A 414 -10.56 29.21 12.89
N TYR A 415 -10.83 29.16 11.58
CA TYR A 415 -11.22 30.35 10.82
C TYR A 415 -12.51 30.99 11.36
N ALA A 416 -13.54 30.17 11.62
CA ALA A 416 -14.81 30.64 12.16
C ALA A 416 -14.62 31.27 13.55
N TYR A 417 -13.84 30.63 14.42
CA TYR A 417 -13.53 31.16 15.76
C TYR A 417 -12.86 32.54 15.68
N TYR A 418 -11.79 32.66 14.89
CA TYR A 418 -11.05 33.92 14.79
C TYR A 418 -11.89 35.06 14.17
N LEU A 419 -12.75 34.76 13.19
CA LEU A 419 -13.72 35.74 12.69
C LEU A 419 -14.69 36.18 13.77
N SER A 420 -15.13 35.29 14.65
CA SER A 420 -16.05 35.63 15.72
C SER A 420 -15.41 36.49 16.81
N VAL A 421 -14.17 36.20 17.18
CA VAL A 421 -13.39 37.00 18.15
C VAL A 421 -13.21 38.44 17.65
N GLU A 422 -12.99 38.62 16.34
CA GLU A 422 -12.89 39.97 15.73
C GLU A 422 -14.23 40.57 15.35
N ARG A 423 -15.35 39.91 15.60
CA ARG A 423 -16.71 40.34 15.21
C ARG A 423 -16.85 40.64 13.72
N ARG A 424 -16.15 39.85 12.91
CA ARG A 424 -16.07 40.03 11.47
C ARG A 424 -16.73 38.87 10.74
N ASP A 425 -17.47 39.19 9.66
CA ASP A 425 -18.10 38.21 8.76
C ASP A 425 -18.82 37.05 9.53
N LEU A 426 -19.58 37.40 10.58
CA LEU A 426 -20.21 36.44 11.49
C LEU A 426 -21.16 35.45 10.79
N ASP A 427 -21.75 35.82 9.63
CA ASP A 427 -22.57 34.87 8.86
C ASP A 427 -21.70 33.79 8.20
N LYS A 428 -20.52 34.15 7.67
CA LYS A 428 -19.54 33.18 7.16
C LYS A 428 -19.02 32.29 8.29
N ALA A 429 -18.73 32.88 9.45
CA ALA A 429 -18.28 32.15 10.63
C ALA A 429 -19.32 31.11 11.08
N GLU A 430 -20.60 31.49 11.15
CA GLU A 430 -21.70 30.58 11.53
C GLU A 430 -21.81 29.42 10.52
N GLU A 431 -21.81 29.70 9.21
CA GLU A 431 -21.90 28.65 8.19
C GLU A 431 -20.76 27.63 8.32
N MET A 432 -19.52 28.11 8.53
CA MET A 432 -18.34 27.24 8.68
C MET A 432 -18.44 26.40 9.96
N SER A 433 -18.72 27.03 11.09
CA SER A 433 -18.82 26.37 12.40
C SER A 433 -20.01 25.40 12.47
N TYR A 434 -21.12 25.71 11.82
CA TYR A 434 -22.25 24.76 11.70
C TYR A 434 -21.83 23.46 10.99
N LYS A 435 -20.97 23.56 9.95
CA LYS A 435 -20.43 22.36 9.27
C LYS A 435 -19.58 21.51 10.22
N THR A 436 -18.82 22.15 11.14
CA THR A 436 -17.99 21.41 12.11
C THR A 436 -18.85 20.70 13.16
N VAL A 437 -19.86 21.35 13.71
CA VAL A 437 -20.81 20.75 14.67
C VAL A 437 -21.59 19.61 14.00
N LYS A 438 -21.99 19.76 12.75
CA LYS A 438 -22.68 18.70 12.01
C LYS A 438 -21.79 17.49 11.76
N ALA A 439 -20.50 17.69 11.51
CA ALA A 439 -19.53 16.61 11.28
C ALA A 439 -19.16 15.88 12.58
N ALA A 440 -19.07 16.59 13.71
CA ALA A 440 -18.71 16.05 15.01
C ALA A 440 -19.58 16.64 16.15
N PRO A 441 -20.84 16.16 16.29
CA PRO A 441 -21.85 16.77 17.17
C PRO A 441 -21.54 16.72 18.67
N SER A 442 -20.60 15.89 19.09
CA SER A 442 -20.16 15.76 20.49
C SER A 442 -18.78 16.35 20.75
N ASN A 443 -18.17 17.03 19.78
CA ASN A 443 -16.89 17.68 20.00
C ASN A 443 -17.06 19.00 20.76
N ALA A 444 -16.55 19.05 21.99
CA ALA A 444 -16.72 20.19 22.89
C ALA A 444 -16.16 21.50 22.30
N THR A 445 -15.01 21.45 21.63
CA THR A 445 -14.39 22.64 21.01
C THR A 445 -15.25 23.22 19.89
N TYR A 446 -15.83 22.36 19.04
CA TYR A 446 -16.66 22.83 17.93
C TYR A 446 -18.02 23.39 18.42
N LEU A 447 -18.58 22.76 19.46
CA LEU A 447 -19.80 23.25 20.13
C LEU A 447 -19.56 24.61 20.79
N ASP A 448 -18.41 24.80 21.47
CA ASP A 448 -18.03 26.09 22.05
C ASP A 448 -17.86 27.18 20.98
N THR A 449 -17.11 26.89 19.92
CA THR A 449 -16.94 27.83 18.81
C THR A 449 -18.27 28.26 18.21
N TYR A 450 -19.19 27.32 18.00
CA TYR A 450 -20.50 27.62 17.44
C TYR A 450 -21.35 28.43 18.42
N ALA A 451 -21.34 28.07 19.72
CA ALA A 451 -22.00 28.82 20.76
C ALA A 451 -21.48 30.26 20.87
N TRP A 452 -20.16 30.44 20.77
CA TRP A 452 -19.56 31.78 20.81
C TRP A 452 -19.96 32.64 19.60
N ILE A 453 -19.98 32.08 18.41
CA ILE A 453 -20.46 32.78 17.20
C ILE A 453 -21.91 33.21 17.35
N LEU A 454 -22.81 32.34 17.85
CA LEU A 454 -24.20 32.66 18.14
C LEU A 454 -24.33 33.77 19.20
N PHE A 455 -23.45 33.75 20.21
CA PHE A 455 -23.38 34.80 21.21
C PHE A 455 -23.04 36.15 20.59
N GLU A 456 -21.98 36.21 19.76
CA GLU A 456 -21.57 37.44 19.08
C GLU A 456 -22.64 37.96 18.08
N LYS A 457 -23.47 37.08 17.53
CA LYS A 457 -24.67 37.44 16.73
C LYS A 457 -25.87 37.87 17.56
N GLY A 458 -25.82 37.78 18.91
CA GLY A 458 -26.91 38.11 19.81
C GLY A 458 -27.94 36.99 20.02
N ASN A 459 -27.70 35.79 19.47
CA ASN A 459 -28.61 34.63 19.56
C ASN A 459 -28.36 33.86 20.89
N TYR A 460 -28.46 34.54 22.02
CA TYR A 460 -28.06 34.03 23.33
C TYR A 460 -28.77 32.74 23.76
N ALA A 461 -30.06 32.62 23.44
CA ALA A 461 -30.84 31.44 23.81
C ALA A 461 -30.37 30.18 23.09
N GLU A 462 -30.01 30.30 21.82
CA GLU A 462 -29.45 29.20 21.03
C GLU A 462 -28.01 28.91 21.44
N ALA A 463 -27.18 29.95 21.64
CA ALA A 463 -25.82 29.83 22.15
C ALA A 463 -25.78 29.00 23.46
N ARG A 464 -26.77 29.18 24.35
CA ARG A 464 -26.86 28.44 25.59
C ARG A 464 -27.02 26.93 25.38
N ILE A 465 -27.77 26.50 24.40
CA ILE A 465 -27.97 25.07 24.10
C ILE A 465 -26.63 24.44 23.73
N TYR A 466 -25.87 25.07 22.83
CA TYR A 466 -24.60 24.52 22.36
C TYR A 466 -23.50 24.61 23.41
N ILE A 467 -23.45 25.66 24.25
CA ILE A 467 -22.45 25.75 25.31
C ILE A 467 -22.70 24.73 26.43
N ASP A 468 -23.97 24.45 26.75
CA ASP A 468 -24.32 23.41 27.70
C ASP A 468 -23.90 22.03 27.19
N ASP A 469 -24.08 21.76 25.90
CA ASP A 469 -23.60 20.53 25.26
C ASP A 469 -22.07 20.50 25.21
N ALA A 470 -21.37 21.62 24.96
CA ALA A 470 -19.92 21.70 25.02
C ALA A 470 -19.41 21.30 26.42
N ILE A 471 -19.93 21.92 27.48
CA ILE A 471 -19.54 21.59 28.86
C ILE A 471 -19.84 20.13 29.22
N LYS A 472 -20.97 19.59 28.78
CA LYS A 472 -21.33 18.19 29.00
C LYS A 472 -20.37 17.19 28.33
N ASN A 473 -19.85 17.56 27.18
CA ASN A 473 -18.92 16.70 26.41
C ASN A 473 -17.43 16.96 26.73
N THR A 474 -17.11 18.00 27.51
CA THR A 474 -15.73 18.30 27.94
C THR A 474 -15.27 17.28 28.97
N LYS A 475 -14.13 16.66 28.75
CA LYS A 475 -13.49 15.80 29.74
C LYS A 475 -12.66 16.63 30.72
N PRO A 476 -12.44 16.13 31.96
CA PRO A 476 -11.69 16.87 32.97
C PRO A 476 -10.29 17.34 32.52
N GLU A 477 -9.60 16.54 31.74
CA GLU A 477 -8.28 16.84 31.19
C GLU A 477 -8.31 17.85 30.01
N GLU A 478 -9.48 18.11 29.45
CA GLU A 478 -9.70 19.03 28.32
C GLU A 478 -10.38 20.34 28.77
N GLU A 479 -10.56 20.56 30.07
CA GLU A 479 -11.15 21.78 30.60
C GLU A 479 -10.34 23.03 30.21
N SER A 480 -11.00 24.03 29.64
CA SER A 480 -10.42 25.29 29.19
C SER A 480 -11.03 26.49 29.89
N SER A 481 -10.19 27.42 30.37
CA SER A 481 -10.65 28.69 30.97
C SER A 481 -11.49 29.51 29.99
N VAL A 482 -11.18 29.47 28.68
CA VAL A 482 -11.89 30.20 27.62
C VAL A 482 -13.30 29.66 27.50
N VAL A 483 -13.49 28.35 27.39
CA VAL A 483 -14.83 27.73 27.29
C VAL A 483 -15.69 28.05 28.50
N PHE A 484 -15.14 28.01 29.71
CA PHE A 484 -15.88 28.39 30.92
C PHE A 484 -16.19 29.89 31.00
N GLU A 485 -15.32 30.76 30.46
CA GLU A 485 -15.63 32.20 30.36
C GLU A 485 -16.75 32.44 29.35
N HIS A 486 -16.71 31.84 28.15
CA HIS A 486 -17.79 31.89 27.17
C HIS A 486 -19.11 31.39 27.78
N CYS A 487 -19.07 30.29 28.52
CA CYS A 487 -20.25 29.77 29.23
C CYS A 487 -20.80 30.78 30.22
N GLY A 488 -19.97 31.41 31.02
CA GLY A 488 -20.40 32.47 31.97
C GLY A 488 -21.03 33.68 31.26
N ASP A 489 -20.43 34.11 30.14
CA ASP A 489 -20.95 35.24 29.35
C ASP A 489 -22.33 34.92 28.75
N ILE A 490 -22.49 33.72 28.19
CA ILE A 490 -23.76 33.24 27.62
C ILE A 490 -24.85 33.11 28.72
N TYR A 491 -24.49 32.56 29.90
CA TYR A 491 -25.40 32.44 31.02
C TYR A 491 -25.88 33.80 31.54
N PHE A 492 -24.96 34.78 31.61
CA PHE A 492 -25.34 36.14 31.99
C PHE A 492 -26.33 36.76 31.00
N MET A 493 -26.05 36.65 29.69
CA MET A 493 -26.93 37.23 28.66
C MET A 493 -28.31 36.55 28.56
N THR A 494 -28.43 35.32 29.06
CA THR A 494 -29.71 34.61 29.20
C THR A 494 -30.41 34.85 30.55
N GLY A 495 -29.86 35.74 31.39
CA GLY A 495 -30.48 36.15 32.67
C GLY A 495 -30.09 35.29 33.87
N ASP A 496 -29.26 34.30 33.73
CA ASP A 496 -28.80 33.41 34.80
C ASP A 496 -27.49 33.93 35.42
N VAL A 497 -27.60 34.93 36.28
CA VAL A 497 -26.42 35.57 36.91
C VAL A 497 -25.70 34.62 37.87
N GLU A 498 -26.40 33.73 38.56
CA GLU A 498 -25.76 32.76 39.47
C GLU A 498 -24.95 31.71 38.71
N GLY A 499 -25.53 31.19 37.64
CA GLY A 499 -24.82 30.31 36.70
C GLY A 499 -23.59 30.97 36.10
N ALA A 500 -23.72 32.22 35.64
CA ALA A 500 -22.61 33.00 35.10
C ALA A 500 -21.45 33.12 36.11
N LEU A 501 -21.75 33.50 37.34
CA LEU A 501 -20.76 33.63 38.41
C LEU A 501 -20.06 32.30 38.73
N LYS A 502 -20.78 31.19 38.66
CA LYS A 502 -20.21 29.85 38.84
C LYS A 502 -19.14 29.56 37.75
N TYR A 503 -19.49 29.77 36.49
CA TYR A 503 -18.61 29.46 35.38
C TYR A 503 -17.43 30.44 35.26
N TRP A 504 -17.64 31.75 35.47
CA TRP A 504 -16.54 32.72 35.53
C TRP A 504 -15.53 32.40 36.64
N LYS A 505 -15.99 31.94 37.83
CA LYS A 505 -15.09 31.50 38.90
C LYS A 505 -14.32 30.26 38.49
N LYS A 506 -14.95 29.29 37.83
CA LYS A 506 -14.28 28.10 37.32
C LYS A 506 -13.23 28.46 36.26
N ALA A 507 -13.53 29.39 35.36
CA ALA A 507 -12.55 29.92 34.40
C ALA A 507 -11.35 30.57 35.10
N LEU A 508 -11.58 31.32 36.19
CA LEU A 508 -10.53 31.95 36.96
C LEU A 508 -9.64 30.93 37.71
N GLU A 509 -10.25 29.83 38.20
CA GLU A 509 -9.53 28.72 38.84
C GLU A 509 -8.61 27.96 37.87
N LEU A 510 -9.01 27.83 36.62
CA LEU A 510 -8.23 27.18 35.57
C LEU A 510 -7.07 28.06 35.06
N GLY A 511 -7.02 29.33 35.44
CA GLY A 511 -6.05 30.31 34.94
C GLY A 511 -6.52 30.92 33.62
N THR A 512 -6.48 32.22 33.52
CA THR A 512 -6.95 32.94 32.31
C THR A 512 -6.07 34.14 32.02
N GLU A 513 -5.93 34.48 30.74
CA GLU A 513 -5.32 35.71 30.24
C GLU A 513 -6.35 36.87 30.12
N SER A 514 -7.64 36.59 30.33
CA SER A 514 -8.70 37.57 30.21
C SER A 514 -8.52 38.70 31.22
N LYS A 515 -8.49 39.93 30.70
CA LYS A 515 -8.35 41.17 31.49
C LYS A 515 -9.66 41.56 32.17
N THR A 516 -10.81 41.09 31.68
CA THR A 516 -12.15 41.47 32.13
C THR A 516 -12.76 40.49 33.12
N LEU A 517 -12.32 39.22 33.17
CA LEU A 517 -12.93 38.15 33.96
C LEU A 517 -13.07 38.50 35.45
N LYS A 518 -12.03 39.02 36.09
CA LYS A 518 -12.10 39.47 37.51
C LYS A 518 -13.14 40.55 37.72
N GLN A 519 -13.25 41.50 36.79
CA GLN A 519 -14.25 42.56 36.85
C GLN A 519 -15.68 42.03 36.59
N LYS A 520 -15.83 41.04 35.68
CA LYS A 520 -17.14 40.37 35.48
C LYS A 520 -17.65 39.74 36.79
N ILE A 521 -16.74 39.06 37.53
CA ILE A 521 -17.07 38.43 38.82
C ILE A 521 -17.40 39.47 39.88
N GLU A 522 -16.57 40.50 40.05
CA GLU A 522 -16.73 41.54 41.07
C GLU A 522 -18.04 42.37 40.84
N LYS A 523 -18.26 42.79 39.60
CA LYS A 523 -19.42 43.61 39.23
C LYS A 523 -20.69 42.79 38.97
N LYS A 524 -20.56 41.47 38.94
CA LYS A 524 -21.63 40.53 38.59
C LYS A 524 -22.32 40.92 37.27
N LYS A 525 -21.52 41.33 36.29
CA LYS A 525 -22.01 41.87 35.01
C LYS A 525 -21.05 41.46 33.87
N TYR A 526 -21.63 41.18 32.70
CA TYR A 526 -20.87 41.03 31.47
C TYR A 526 -20.10 42.32 31.15
N ILE A 527 -18.84 42.16 30.79
CA ILE A 527 -17.96 43.23 30.34
C ILE A 527 -17.30 42.69 29.08
N ALA A 528 -17.54 43.34 27.93
CA ALA A 528 -16.89 42.97 26.67
C ALA A 528 -15.39 43.25 26.74
N GLU A 529 -14.60 42.41 26.10
CA GLU A 529 -13.18 42.63 25.90
C GLU A 529 -12.93 43.65 24.79
#